data_7c5941a19d25210924dec66168995893
#
_entry.id   7c5941a19d25210924dec66168995893
#
_cell.length_a   1.000
_cell.length_b   1.000
_cell.length_c   1.000
_cell.angle_alpha   90.00
_cell.angle_beta   90.00
_cell.angle_gamma   90.00
#
_symmetry.space_group_name_H-M   'P 1'
#
loop_
_entity.id
_entity.type
_entity.pdbx_description
1 polymer ?
#
loop_
_entity_poly.entity_id
_entity_poly.type
_entity_poly.pdbx_seq_one_letter_code
_entity_poly.pdbx_strand_id
1 'polypeptide(L)'
;MSDVSKLAPQEVFRYFKEISDVPRSSSHNEKISAYLVNFAKEHELEYYQDESGNVIIWKDGTPGYENSDMVMIQGHMDIVAEKTEDSTHDFQNDSLELVIDGDFLTANKTTLGADDGAAIAMGLALLDSTDIPHPPLEFIATVDEEIGMLGAYALDGSKIRSRKVINIDSEEEGIITVGCAGAVDIFTSFPADKKLVNGVKYKYVVDGLLAGHSGLDIHQERANAGQIVARLFLDAREKAELNIVSINGGRATNVILGKVDGEVIVATSDVKAFEESIAASTEEIKAEYRTSDPGITVSIEAVGEASEEAVDTVCQDNFFKFLVACPTGVEHYSVELKGLVETSHSIGVVKLEDGRLITKSMSRSSVNSRNRLLARKIGIIAEALGAEVEHGSSYGAWEFNNKSDLLDVCINAYKEQYGEEPVVSAMHAGIECGIWAEKVGKVDAVSIGPDMTGVHSVNEELSILSTERTWQYLKLILSHCK
;
A
#
# COMPACT_ATOMS: atom_id res chain seq x y z
N MET A 1 -35.82 -0.25 5.39
CA MET A 1 -34.44 0.19 5.16
C MET A 1 -34.45 1.71 4.98
N SER A 2 -33.58 2.42 5.66
CA SER A 2 -33.43 3.87 5.46
C SER A 2 -32.86 4.08 4.06
N ASP A 3 -33.38 5.08 3.35
CA ASP A 3 -32.98 5.35 1.98
C ASP A 3 -31.70 6.18 1.99
N VAL A 4 -30.57 5.56 1.62
CA VAL A 4 -29.23 6.17 1.61
C VAL A 4 -29.20 7.46 0.77
N SER A 5 -29.98 7.52 -0.32
CA SER A 5 -30.07 8.72 -1.17
C SER A 5 -30.67 9.95 -0.48
N LYS A 6 -31.17 9.80 0.76
CA LYS A 6 -31.74 10.91 1.58
C LYS A 6 -30.84 11.33 2.73
N LEU A 7 -29.68 10.72 2.88
CA LEU A 7 -28.68 11.18 3.84
C LEU A 7 -28.14 12.54 3.42
N ALA A 8 -27.65 13.31 4.38
CA ALA A 8 -26.96 14.58 4.12
C ALA A 8 -25.43 14.31 4.01
N PRO A 9 -24.77 14.92 3.02
CA PRO A 9 -25.28 15.75 1.93
C PRO A 9 -26.00 14.93 0.85
N GLN A 10 -27.24 15.29 0.54
CA GLN A 10 -28.08 14.48 -0.34
C GLN A 10 -27.51 14.33 -1.75
N GLU A 11 -26.86 15.36 -2.27
CA GLU A 11 -26.22 15.34 -3.59
C GLU A 11 -25.09 14.29 -3.67
N VAL A 12 -24.31 14.09 -2.60
CA VAL A 12 -23.25 13.09 -2.57
C VAL A 12 -23.81 11.68 -2.36
N PHE A 13 -24.66 11.49 -1.34
CA PHE A 13 -25.20 10.16 -1.04
C PHE A 13 -26.16 9.61 -2.09
N ARG A 14 -26.78 10.48 -2.89
CA ARG A 14 -27.50 10.07 -4.09
C ARG A 14 -26.57 9.38 -5.08
N TYR A 15 -25.45 10.01 -5.44
CA TYR A 15 -24.47 9.43 -6.35
C TYR A 15 -23.75 8.23 -5.74
N PHE A 16 -23.43 8.25 -4.45
CA PHE A 16 -22.87 7.09 -3.77
C PHE A 16 -23.80 5.87 -3.89
N LYS A 17 -25.11 6.06 -3.71
CA LYS A 17 -26.09 5.00 -3.91
C LYS A 17 -26.15 4.53 -5.37
N GLU A 18 -26.15 5.45 -6.33
CA GLU A 18 -26.19 5.12 -7.75
C GLU A 18 -24.99 4.29 -8.18
N ILE A 19 -23.76 4.68 -7.79
CA ILE A 19 -22.55 3.90 -8.13
C ILE A 19 -22.47 2.57 -7.38
N SER A 20 -23.07 2.47 -6.18
CA SER A 20 -23.18 1.20 -5.44
C SER A 20 -24.15 0.21 -6.09
N ASP A 21 -25.06 0.70 -6.93
CA ASP A 21 -25.93 -0.14 -7.76
C ASP A 21 -25.23 -0.68 -9.00
N VAL A 22 -24.03 -0.15 -9.33
CA VAL A 22 -23.23 -0.56 -10.49
C VAL A 22 -22.08 -1.45 -10.01
N PRO A 23 -21.99 -2.71 -10.46
CA PRO A 23 -20.83 -3.56 -10.19
C PRO A 23 -19.54 -2.92 -10.68
N ARG A 24 -18.52 -2.82 -9.78
CA ARG A 24 -17.28 -2.09 -10.03
C ARG A 24 -16.04 -2.69 -9.33
N SER A 25 -15.99 -4.01 -9.17
CA SER A 25 -14.79 -4.65 -8.62
C SER A 25 -13.59 -4.50 -9.56
N SER A 26 -12.38 -4.41 -9.01
CA SER A 26 -11.14 -4.35 -9.78
C SER A 26 -11.08 -5.42 -10.86
N SER A 27 -10.52 -5.12 -12.01
CA SER A 27 -10.51 -5.90 -13.26
C SER A 27 -11.88 -6.05 -13.96
N HIS A 28 -12.95 -5.45 -13.44
CA HIS A 28 -14.32 -5.53 -13.98
C HIS A 28 -15.00 -4.16 -13.97
N ASN A 29 -14.34 -3.19 -14.59
CA ASN A 29 -14.68 -1.76 -14.53
C ASN A 29 -15.60 -1.27 -15.65
N GLU A 30 -15.98 -2.14 -16.61
CA GLU A 30 -16.68 -1.72 -17.83
C GLU A 30 -18.03 -1.07 -17.55
N LYS A 31 -18.74 -1.57 -16.51
CA LYS A 31 -20.07 -1.08 -16.16
C LYS A 31 -20.01 0.32 -15.52
N ILE A 32 -19.10 0.51 -14.56
CA ILE A 32 -18.94 1.80 -13.89
C ILE A 32 -18.34 2.85 -14.82
N SER A 33 -17.38 2.47 -15.67
CA SER A 33 -16.82 3.35 -16.69
C SER A 33 -17.90 3.82 -17.68
N ALA A 34 -18.78 2.89 -18.14
CA ALA A 34 -19.89 3.22 -19.00
C ALA A 34 -20.93 4.12 -18.30
N TYR A 35 -21.18 3.93 -16.98
CA TYR A 35 -22.04 4.80 -16.19
C TYR A 35 -21.52 6.24 -16.18
N LEU A 36 -20.21 6.45 -15.91
CA LEU A 36 -19.58 7.77 -15.91
C LEU A 36 -19.65 8.46 -17.30
N VAL A 37 -19.42 7.70 -18.36
CA VAL A 37 -19.57 8.22 -19.74
C VAL A 37 -21.01 8.61 -20.04
N ASN A 38 -22.01 7.84 -19.59
CA ASN A 38 -23.40 8.17 -19.76
C ASN A 38 -23.81 9.41 -18.94
N PHE A 39 -23.31 9.50 -17.70
CA PHE A 39 -23.48 10.70 -16.88
C PHE A 39 -22.98 11.97 -17.62
N ALA A 40 -21.76 11.93 -18.16
CA ALA A 40 -21.20 13.06 -18.90
C ALA A 40 -22.08 13.47 -20.11
N LYS A 41 -22.61 12.47 -20.84
CA LYS A 41 -23.52 12.72 -21.99
C LYS A 41 -24.86 13.34 -21.56
N GLU A 42 -25.47 12.86 -20.46
CA GLU A 42 -26.74 13.33 -19.94
C GLU A 42 -26.65 14.78 -19.43
N HIS A 43 -25.46 15.16 -18.90
CA HIS A 43 -25.17 16.50 -18.44
C HIS A 43 -24.51 17.41 -19.49
N GLU A 44 -24.40 16.95 -20.75
CA GLU A 44 -23.80 17.69 -21.89
C GLU A 44 -22.35 18.15 -21.59
N LEU A 45 -21.55 17.36 -20.82
CA LEU A 45 -20.18 17.65 -20.45
C LEU A 45 -19.19 17.05 -21.45
N GLU A 46 -18.07 17.74 -21.67
CA GLU A 46 -16.94 17.18 -22.41
C GLU A 46 -16.33 16.01 -21.64
N TYR A 47 -16.01 14.90 -22.31
CA TYR A 47 -15.40 13.74 -21.67
C TYR A 47 -14.40 13.02 -22.58
N TYR A 48 -13.53 12.24 -21.98
CA TYR A 48 -12.62 11.32 -22.64
C TYR A 48 -12.63 9.98 -21.87
N GLN A 49 -12.71 8.89 -22.59
CA GLN A 49 -12.55 7.53 -22.07
C GLN A 49 -11.39 6.87 -22.81
N ASP A 50 -10.44 6.30 -22.09
CA ASP A 50 -9.33 5.55 -22.71
C ASP A 50 -9.67 4.06 -22.91
N GLU A 51 -8.72 3.32 -23.49
CA GLU A 51 -8.89 1.88 -23.76
C GLU A 51 -8.93 1.02 -22.48
N SER A 52 -8.36 1.51 -21.38
CA SER A 52 -8.38 0.83 -20.08
C SER A 52 -9.69 1.04 -19.33
N GLY A 53 -10.48 2.04 -19.71
CA GLY A 53 -11.74 2.40 -19.07
C GLY A 53 -11.66 3.60 -18.13
N ASN A 54 -10.49 4.27 -17.98
CA ASN A 54 -10.40 5.52 -17.27
C ASN A 54 -11.29 6.58 -17.90
N VAL A 55 -11.91 7.45 -17.10
CA VAL A 55 -12.78 8.50 -17.58
C VAL A 55 -12.32 9.86 -17.06
N ILE A 56 -12.19 10.83 -17.98
CA ILE A 56 -11.99 12.24 -17.67
C ILE A 56 -13.24 13.00 -18.07
N ILE A 57 -13.76 13.87 -17.20
CA ILE A 57 -14.91 14.75 -17.48
C ILE A 57 -14.50 16.19 -17.17
N TRP A 58 -14.77 17.12 -18.06
CA TRP A 58 -14.46 18.52 -17.87
C TRP A 58 -15.73 19.36 -17.70
N LYS A 59 -15.63 20.36 -16.81
CA LYS A 59 -16.67 21.34 -16.58
C LYS A 59 -16.08 22.74 -16.54
N ASP A 60 -16.73 23.69 -17.21
CA ASP A 60 -16.32 25.10 -17.22
C ASP A 60 -16.45 25.73 -15.81
N GLY A 61 -15.58 26.73 -15.54
CA GLY A 61 -15.66 27.49 -14.29
C GLY A 61 -16.96 28.28 -14.17
N THR A 62 -17.46 28.39 -12.95
CA THR A 62 -18.64 29.19 -12.65
C THR A 62 -18.37 30.71 -12.80
N PRO A 63 -19.41 31.57 -12.90
CA PRO A 63 -19.22 33.01 -13.04
C PRO A 63 -18.25 33.62 -12.03
N GLY A 64 -17.19 34.28 -12.54
CA GLY A 64 -16.11 34.84 -11.76
C GLY A 64 -14.90 33.94 -11.54
N TYR A 65 -14.93 32.69 -12.07
CA TYR A 65 -13.84 31.71 -12.02
C TYR A 65 -13.41 31.24 -13.43
N GLU A 66 -13.95 31.80 -14.49
CA GLU A 66 -13.75 31.35 -15.86
C GLU A 66 -12.27 31.38 -16.31
N ASN A 67 -11.47 32.24 -15.70
CA ASN A 67 -10.05 32.41 -15.99
C ASN A 67 -9.13 31.84 -14.90
N SER A 68 -9.68 31.17 -13.90
CA SER A 68 -8.91 30.53 -12.85
C SER A 68 -8.20 29.29 -13.40
N ASP A 69 -7.12 28.86 -12.75
CA ASP A 69 -6.46 27.62 -13.07
C ASP A 69 -7.42 26.43 -12.88
N MET A 70 -7.44 25.53 -13.83
CA MET A 70 -8.22 24.29 -13.75
C MET A 70 -7.77 23.43 -12.58
N VAL A 71 -8.72 22.90 -11.82
CA VAL A 71 -8.48 21.99 -10.69
C VAL A 71 -8.94 20.58 -11.04
N MET A 72 -8.06 19.61 -10.85
CA MET A 72 -8.41 18.20 -10.92
C MET A 72 -9.07 17.77 -9.62
N ILE A 73 -10.19 17.07 -9.73
CA ILE A 73 -10.77 16.24 -8.68
C ILE A 73 -10.54 14.80 -9.10
N GLN A 74 -9.92 13.98 -8.24
CA GLN A 74 -9.48 12.67 -8.66
C GLN A 74 -9.80 11.62 -7.59
N GLY A 75 -10.22 10.44 -8.07
CA GLY A 75 -10.41 9.21 -7.32
C GLY A 75 -10.47 8.01 -8.23
N HIS A 76 -10.48 6.80 -7.66
CA HIS A 76 -10.62 5.57 -8.42
C HIS A 76 -12.04 5.00 -8.35
N MET A 77 -12.46 4.34 -9.44
CA MET A 77 -13.83 3.84 -9.55
C MET A 77 -14.00 2.38 -9.15
N ASP A 78 -12.90 1.61 -9.06
CA ASP A 78 -12.93 0.22 -8.64
C ASP A 78 -12.96 0.05 -7.13
N ILE A 79 -13.21 -1.16 -6.67
CA ILE A 79 -13.22 -1.54 -5.25
C ILE A 79 -12.60 -2.91 -5.05
N VAL A 80 -12.05 -3.14 -3.86
CA VAL A 80 -11.69 -4.49 -3.38
C VAL A 80 -12.95 -5.35 -3.21
N ALA A 81 -12.93 -6.56 -3.75
CA ALA A 81 -14.07 -7.48 -3.77
C ALA A 81 -13.97 -8.54 -2.66
N GLU A 82 -14.21 -8.13 -1.40
CA GLU A 82 -14.22 -9.03 -0.24
C GLU A 82 -15.64 -9.29 0.26
N LYS A 83 -15.93 -10.53 0.67
CA LYS A 83 -17.22 -10.94 1.23
C LYS A 83 -17.08 -12.01 2.31
N THR A 84 -18.07 -12.11 3.20
CA THR A 84 -18.12 -13.18 4.19
C THR A 84 -18.32 -14.55 3.53
N GLU A 85 -17.88 -15.62 4.20
CA GLU A 85 -17.98 -17.00 3.67
C GLU A 85 -19.41 -17.44 3.34
N ASP A 86 -20.39 -16.90 4.07
CA ASP A 86 -21.83 -17.19 3.89
C ASP A 86 -22.53 -16.24 2.91
N SER A 87 -21.80 -15.30 2.29
CA SER A 87 -22.35 -14.39 1.29
C SER A 87 -22.41 -15.03 -0.09
N THR A 88 -23.56 -14.87 -0.74
CA THR A 88 -23.76 -15.30 -2.14
C THR A 88 -23.57 -14.19 -3.15
N HIS A 89 -23.15 -12.98 -2.72
CA HIS A 89 -22.98 -11.81 -3.57
C HIS A 89 -22.02 -12.07 -4.73
N ASP A 90 -22.41 -11.62 -5.93
CA ASP A 90 -21.58 -11.67 -7.13
C ASP A 90 -21.16 -10.25 -7.52
N PHE A 91 -19.92 -9.88 -7.21
CA PHE A 91 -19.36 -8.54 -7.47
C PHE A 91 -19.35 -8.14 -8.96
N GLN A 92 -19.54 -9.08 -9.87
CA GLN A 92 -19.64 -8.75 -11.30
C GLN A 92 -21.07 -8.40 -11.74
N ASN A 93 -22.08 -8.82 -10.97
CA ASN A 93 -23.48 -8.71 -11.44
C ASN A 93 -24.43 -8.09 -10.43
N ASP A 94 -24.15 -8.17 -9.14
CA ASP A 94 -25.07 -7.72 -8.09
C ASP A 94 -24.73 -6.29 -7.62
N SER A 95 -25.74 -5.54 -7.24
CA SER A 95 -25.62 -4.25 -6.55
C SER A 95 -25.23 -4.47 -5.09
N LEU A 96 -24.43 -3.56 -4.51
CA LEU A 96 -24.12 -3.59 -3.07
C LEU A 96 -25.38 -3.30 -2.24
N GLU A 97 -25.60 -4.12 -1.22
CA GLU A 97 -26.68 -3.89 -0.26
C GLU A 97 -26.21 -2.96 0.87
N LEU A 98 -26.47 -1.66 0.73
CA LEU A 98 -26.05 -0.64 1.68
C LEU A 98 -26.86 -0.70 2.98
N VAL A 99 -26.19 -0.54 4.11
CA VAL A 99 -26.77 -0.57 5.46
C VAL A 99 -26.34 0.69 6.21
N ILE A 100 -27.29 1.33 6.90
CA ILE A 100 -27.01 2.47 7.79
C ILE A 100 -27.01 1.97 9.22
N ASP A 101 -25.91 2.17 9.94
CA ASP A 101 -25.76 1.87 11.36
C ASP A 101 -25.27 3.12 12.13
N GLY A 102 -26.19 3.82 12.74
CA GLY A 102 -25.91 5.08 13.44
C GLY A 102 -25.37 6.15 12.47
N ASP A 103 -24.15 6.59 12.69
CA ASP A 103 -23.41 7.53 11.83
C ASP A 103 -22.66 6.83 10.69
N PHE A 104 -22.70 5.52 10.60
CA PHE A 104 -21.92 4.77 9.64
C PHE A 104 -22.78 4.19 8.52
N LEU A 105 -22.26 4.29 7.30
CA LEU A 105 -22.72 3.55 6.14
C LEU A 105 -21.80 2.37 5.95
N THR A 106 -22.35 1.17 5.75
CA THR A 106 -21.65 -0.08 5.50
C THR A 106 -22.38 -0.92 4.46
N ALA A 107 -21.88 -2.10 4.10
CA ALA A 107 -22.53 -3.03 3.20
C ALA A 107 -22.83 -4.38 3.87
N ASN A 108 -23.91 -5.05 3.45
CA ASN A 108 -24.31 -6.33 4.02
C ASN A 108 -23.41 -7.46 3.52
N LYS A 109 -22.51 -7.94 4.37
CA LYS A 109 -21.61 -9.09 4.10
C LYS A 109 -20.62 -8.92 2.94
N THR A 110 -20.35 -7.68 2.55
CA THR A 110 -19.35 -7.34 1.52
C THR A 110 -18.56 -6.12 1.95
N THR A 111 -17.46 -5.80 1.25
CA THR A 111 -16.88 -4.46 1.24
C THR A 111 -17.93 -3.44 0.82
N LEU A 112 -17.81 -2.21 1.34
CA LEU A 112 -18.68 -1.08 1.01
C LEU A 112 -18.24 -0.38 -0.28
N GLY A 113 -16.93 -0.25 -0.48
CA GLY A 113 -16.32 0.53 -1.53
C GLY A 113 -16.49 2.03 -1.30
N ALA A 114 -16.39 2.47 -0.05
CA ALA A 114 -16.25 3.89 0.28
C ALA A 114 -14.93 4.44 -0.24
N ASP A 115 -13.91 3.63 -0.16
CA ASP A 115 -12.64 3.70 -0.85
C ASP A 115 -12.80 3.12 -2.27
N ASP A 116 -12.81 3.91 -3.39
CA ASP A 116 -12.85 5.39 -3.36
C ASP A 116 -14.19 5.90 -3.96
N GLY A 117 -15.28 5.21 -3.63
CA GLY A 117 -16.64 5.64 -4.02
C GLY A 117 -17.02 7.02 -3.49
N ALA A 118 -16.40 7.46 -2.39
CA ALA A 118 -16.63 8.80 -1.84
C ALA A 118 -16.16 9.89 -2.80
N ALA A 119 -14.94 9.75 -3.39
CA ALA A 119 -14.46 10.68 -4.40
C ALA A 119 -15.33 10.69 -5.65
N ILE A 120 -15.70 9.48 -6.13
CA ILE A 120 -16.57 9.40 -7.31
C ILE A 120 -17.90 10.11 -7.06
N ALA A 121 -18.54 9.87 -5.91
CA ALA A 121 -19.80 10.51 -5.57
C ALA A 121 -19.67 12.03 -5.42
N MET A 122 -18.61 12.52 -4.76
CA MET A 122 -18.34 13.97 -4.63
C MET A 122 -18.02 14.61 -5.99
N GLY A 123 -17.26 13.94 -6.83
CA GLY A 123 -16.94 14.40 -8.20
C GLY A 123 -18.19 14.54 -9.05
N LEU A 124 -19.08 13.54 -9.05
CA LEU A 124 -20.37 13.59 -9.76
C LEU A 124 -21.27 14.69 -9.21
N ALA A 125 -21.33 14.86 -7.88
CA ALA A 125 -22.11 15.94 -7.26
C ALA A 125 -21.61 17.34 -7.65
N LEU A 126 -20.29 17.54 -7.78
CA LEU A 126 -19.70 18.77 -8.30
C LEU A 126 -20.04 19.00 -9.77
N LEU A 127 -19.95 17.97 -10.59
CA LEU A 127 -20.24 18.04 -12.03
C LEU A 127 -21.72 18.35 -12.30
N ASP A 128 -22.65 17.81 -11.51
CA ASP A 128 -24.09 18.06 -11.63
C ASP A 128 -24.50 19.44 -11.06
N SER A 129 -23.71 20.01 -10.13
CA SER A 129 -24.07 21.24 -9.43
C SER A 129 -24.20 22.46 -10.36
N THR A 130 -25.15 23.36 -10.06
CA THR A 130 -25.32 24.61 -10.79
C THR A 130 -25.13 25.86 -9.91
N ASP A 131 -24.92 25.67 -8.59
CA ASP A 131 -24.88 26.71 -7.58
C ASP A 131 -23.59 26.69 -6.71
N ILE A 132 -22.72 25.72 -6.88
CA ILE A 132 -21.43 25.64 -6.18
C ILE A 132 -20.38 26.47 -6.95
N PRO A 133 -19.78 27.51 -6.35
CA PRO A 133 -18.71 28.27 -6.98
C PRO A 133 -17.44 27.42 -7.14
N HIS A 134 -16.89 27.32 -8.35
CA HIS A 134 -15.69 26.53 -8.62
C HIS A 134 -14.91 27.05 -9.86
N PRO A 135 -13.57 26.85 -9.91
CA PRO A 135 -12.77 27.03 -11.13
C PRO A 135 -13.17 26.01 -12.20
N PRO A 136 -12.62 26.08 -13.42
CA PRO A 136 -12.75 24.96 -14.35
C PRO A 136 -12.31 23.66 -13.67
N LEU A 137 -13.13 22.60 -13.81
CA LEU A 137 -12.90 21.30 -13.20
C LEU A 137 -12.47 20.26 -14.23
N GLU A 138 -11.57 19.39 -13.83
CA GLU A 138 -11.19 18.17 -14.51
C GLU A 138 -11.40 17.01 -13.55
N PHE A 139 -12.49 16.26 -13.72
CA PHE A 139 -12.74 15.08 -12.91
C PHE A 139 -12.10 13.86 -13.57
N ILE A 140 -11.21 13.17 -12.84
CA ILE A 140 -10.55 11.95 -13.31
C ILE A 140 -10.97 10.80 -12.41
N ALA A 141 -11.60 9.79 -13.02
CA ALA A 141 -11.91 8.51 -12.39
C ALA A 141 -11.05 7.42 -13.04
N THR A 142 -10.20 6.80 -12.26
CA THR A 142 -9.29 5.74 -12.69
C THR A 142 -9.87 4.36 -12.44
N VAL A 143 -9.34 3.36 -13.15
CA VAL A 143 -9.65 1.94 -12.98
C VAL A 143 -8.48 1.21 -12.33
N ASP A 144 -8.75 0.08 -11.64
CA ASP A 144 -7.73 -0.85 -11.16
C ASP A 144 -6.63 -0.20 -10.30
N GLU A 145 -7.04 0.74 -9.45
CA GLU A 145 -6.15 1.32 -8.43
C GLU A 145 -5.71 0.23 -7.46
N GLU A 146 -6.66 -0.51 -6.92
CA GLU A 146 -6.56 -1.51 -5.85
C GLU A 146 -5.64 -2.71 -6.19
N ILE A 147 -5.37 -2.90 -7.46
CA ILE A 147 -4.47 -3.95 -7.95
C ILE A 147 -3.16 -3.39 -8.53
N GLY A 148 -2.82 -2.14 -8.14
CA GLY A 148 -1.54 -1.51 -8.41
C GLY A 148 -1.58 -0.28 -9.29
N MET A 149 -2.64 0.52 -9.21
CA MET A 149 -2.80 1.81 -9.90
C MET A 149 -2.69 1.69 -11.42
N LEU A 150 -3.17 0.56 -11.99
CA LEU A 150 -2.95 0.21 -13.39
C LEU A 150 -3.60 1.23 -14.34
N GLY A 151 -4.78 1.74 -13.98
CA GLY A 151 -5.49 2.76 -14.75
C GLY A 151 -4.70 4.06 -14.82
N ALA A 152 -4.23 4.56 -13.70
CA ALA A 152 -3.43 5.76 -13.65
C ALA A 152 -2.16 5.64 -14.51
N TYR A 153 -1.50 4.47 -14.50
CA TYR A 153 -0.37 4.20 -15.39
C TYR A 153 -0.75 4.16 -16.87
N ALA A 154 -1.91 3.63 -17.21
CA ALA A 154 -2.37 3.53 -18.59
C ALA A 154 -2.78 4.89 -19.17
N LEU A 155 -3.35 5.77 -18.35
CA LEU A 155 -3.89 7.06 -18.81
C LEU A 155 -2.83 7.92 -19.51
N ASP A 156 -3.13 8.43 -20.70
CA ASP A 156 -2.25 9.34 -21.45
C ASP A 156 -2.18 10.72 -20.77
N GLY A 157 -1.03 11.07 -20.20
CA GLY A 157 -0.79 12.36 -19.54
C GLY A 157 -1.02 13.58 -20.46
N SER A 158 -0.99 13.42 -21.79
CA SER A 158 -1.32 14.50 -22.73
C SER A 158 -2.80 14.92 -22.70
N LYS A 159 -3.66 14.10 -22.13
CA LYS A 159 -5.09 14.39 -21.95
C LYS A 159 -5.37 15.21 -20.69
N ILE A 160 -4.45 15.23 -19.74
CA ILE A 160 -4.57 15.94 -18.47
C ILE A 160 -4.26 17.43 -18.66
N ARG A 161 -5.23 18.28 -18.34
CA ARG A 161 -5.15 19.74 -18.52
C ARG A 161 -4.73 20.48 -17.26
N SER A 162 -5.15 19.99 -16.10
CA SER A 162 -4.88 20.61 -14.80
C SER A 162 -3.46 20.37 -14.28
N ARG A 163 -3.04 21.22 -13.34
CA ARG A 163 -1.79 21.07 -12.57
C ARG A 163 -2.01 21.22 -11.06
N LYS A 164 -3.23 21.57 -10.64
CA LYS A 164 -3.70 21.54 -9.27
C LYS A 164 -4.55 20.29 -9.09
N VAL A 165 -4.24 19.46 -8.12
CA VAL A 165 -4.87 18.15 -7.90
C VAL A 165 -5.43 18.06 -6.49
N ILE A 166 -6.71 17.81 -6.37
CA ILE A 166 -7.37 17.40 -5.14
C ILE A 166 -7.79 15.95 -5.34
N ASN A 167 -6.99 15.04 -4.79
CA ASN A 167 -7.34 13.62 -4.69
C ASN A 167 -8.23 13.45 -3.45
N ILE A 168 -9.22 12.56 -3.50
CA ILE A 168 -10.16 12.35 -2.38
C ILE A 168 -10.09 10.88 -1.92
N ASP A 169 -8.88 10.38 -1.80
CA ASP A 169 -8.54 9.00 -1.52
C ASP A 169 -7.80 8.86 -0.16
N SER A 170 -8.07 9.79 0.76
CA SER A 170 -7.63 9.72 2.15
C SER A 170 -8.79 9.28 3.04
N GLU A 171 -8.47 8.55 4.11
CA GLU A 171 -9.44 7.84 4.95
C GLU A 171 -9.67 8.52 6.32
N GLU A 172 -9.05 9.68 6.56
CA GLU A 172 -9.14 10.40 7.83
C GLU A 172 -9.45 11.88 7.62
N GLU A 173 -10.55 12.36 8.21
CA GLU A 173 -10.91 13.77 8.24
C GLU A 173 -9.89 14.58 9.05
N GLY A 174 -9.55 15.78 8.58
CA GLY A 174 -8.61 16.68 9.26
C GLY A 174 -7.14 16.42 8.94
N ILE A 175 -6.85 15.41 8.15
CA ILE A 175 -5.52 15.16 7.60
C ILE A 175 -5.46 15.64 6.15
N ILE A 176 -4.46 16.45 5.83
CA ILE A 176 -4.13 16.80 4.44
C ILE A 176 -2.86 16.04 4.09
N THR A 177 -2.99 15.05 3.23
CA THR A 177 -1.84 14.29 2.71
C THR A 177 -1.20 15.08 1.56
N VAL A 178 0.12 15.30 1.67
CA VAL A 178 0.91 16.14 0.76
C VAL A 178 2.10 15.41 0.15
N GLY A 179 2.12 14.11 0.26
CA GLY A 179 3.19 13.28 -0.29
C GLY A 179 2.94 11.80 -0.04
N CYS A 180 3.51 10.95 -0.88
CA CYS A 180 3.49 9.52 -0.68
C CYS A 180 4.83 8.87 -1.06
N ALA A 181 5.09 7.67 -0.51
CA ALA A 181 6.28 6.94 -0.87
C ALA A 181 6.13 6.24 -2.22
N GLY A 182 7.14 6.38 -3.07
CA GLY A 182 7.35 5.46 -4.18
C GLY A 182 7.93 4.13 -3.68
N ALA A 183 7.89 3.10 -4.52
CA ALA A 183 8.43 1.78 -4.20
C ALA A 183 9.25 1.19 -5.35
N VAL A 184 10.16 0.28 -4.99
CA VAL A 184 10.93 -0.55 -5.92
C VAL A 184 10.99 -1.96 -5.39
N ASP A 185 10.53 -2.93 -6.19
CA ASP A 185 10.75 -4.34 -5.93
C ASP A 185 12.20 -4.73 -6.23
N ILE A 186 12.81 -5.47 -5.30
CA ILE A 186 14.19 -5.94 -5.41
C ILE A 186 14.21 -7.46 -5.22
N PHE A 187 14.66 -8.17 -6.24
CA PHE A 187 14.79 -9.61 -6.24
C PHE A 187 16.25 -9.97 -6.21
N THR A 188 16.64 -10.82 -5.24
CA THR A 188 18.00 -11.37 -5.19
C THR A 188 17.97 -12.88 -5.33
N SER A 189 18.95 -13.43 -6.01
CA SER A 189 19.05 -14.85 -6.31
C SER A 189 20.46 -15.35 -6.15
N PHE A 190 20.69 -16.18 -5.12
CA PHE A 190 21.97 -16.76 -4.80
C PHE A 190 22.08 -18.18 -5.34
N PRO A 191 23.24 -18.65 -5.81
CA PRO A 191 23.47 -20.06 -6.09
C PRO A 191 23.17 -20.92 -4.84
N ALA A 192 22.54 -22.07 -5.05
CA ALA A 192 22.28 -23.05 -3.99
C ALA A 192 22.84 -24.42 -4.41
N ASP A 193 24.13 -24.46 -4.72
CA ASP A 193 24.80 -25.69 -5.00
C ASP A 193 24.61 -26.68 -3.85
N LYS A 194 24.36 -27.95 -4.15
CA LYS A 194 24.08 -28.99 -3.16
C LYS A 194 25.22 -29.98 -3.04
N LYS A 195 25.37 -30.49 -1.83
CA LYS A 195 26.27 -31.60 -1.52
C LYS A 195 25.57 -32.62 -0.63
N LEU A 196 26.00 -33.87 -0.70
CA LEU A 196 25.56 -34.92 0.21
C LEU A 196 26.08 -34.62 1.63
N VAL A 197 25.17 -34.53 2.60
CA VAL A 197 25.44 -34.24 4.01
C VAL A 197 24.87 -35.36 4.87
N ASN A 198 25.65 -35.80 5.87
CA ASN A 198 25.21 -36.79 6.86
C ASN A 198 25.11 -36.12 8.22
N GLY A 199 24.09 -36.43 8.99
CA GLY A 199 23.91 -35.87 10.32
C GLY A 199 22.51 -36.10 10.87
N VAL A 200 22.12 -35.32 11.87
CA VAL A 200 20.76 -35.30 12.41
C VAL A 200 19.99 -34.22 11.71
N LYS A 201 18.85 -34.59 11.13
CA LYS A 201 17.92 -33.67 10.47
C LYS A 201 16.99 -33.05 11.49
N TYR A 202 16.79 -31.75 11.38
CA TYR A 202 15.83 -30.97 12.15
C TYR A 202 14.83 -30.26 11.21
N LYS A 203 13.57 -30.19 11.65
CA LYS A 203 12.64 -29.18 11.17
C LYS A 203 12.78 -27.95 12.06
N TYR A 204 12.71 -26.77 11.44
CA TYR A 204 12.70 -25.52 12.17
C TYR A 204 11.54 -24.63 11.72
N VAL A 205 10.99 -23.84 12.65
CA VAL A 205 9.95 -22.85 12.38
C VAL A 205 10.22 -21.62 13.24
N VAL A 206 10.24 -20.46 12.59
CA VAL A 206 10.14 -19.15 13.22
C VAL A 206 8.75 -18.63 12.90
N ASP A 207 7.92 -18.35 13.90
CA ASP A 207 6.51 -18.01 13.78
C ASP A 207 6.06 -17.09 14.92
N GLY A 208 4.79 -16.69 14.91
CA GLY A 208 4.18 -15.87 15.96
C GLY A 208 4.51 -14.38 15.87
N LEU A 209 5.17 -13.93 14.80
CA LEU A 209 5.43 -12.54 14.53
C LEU A 209 4.17 -11.82 14.08
N LEU A 210 4.03 -10.53 14.46
CA LEU A 210 2.87 -9.71 14.09
C LEU A 210 2.79 -9.45 12.58
N ALA A 211 3.92 -9.49 11.87
CA ALA A 211 3.99 -9.18 10.44
C ALA A 211 3.40 -7.78 10.12
N GLY A 212 2.80 -7.58 8.95
CA GLY A 212 2.09 -6.36 8.57
C GLY A 212 2.49 -5.82 7.21
N HIS A 213 1.95 -4.66 6.85
CA HIS A 213 2.27 -3.98 5.60
C HIS A 213 3.65 -3.31 5.67
N SER A 214 4.49 -3.51 4.65
CA SER A 214 5.88 -3.00 4.63
C SER A 214 6.01 -1.47 4.57
N GLY A 215 4.92 -0.76 4.35
CA GLY A 215 4.85 0.70 4.40
C GLY A 215 4.18 1.16 5.69
N LEU A 216 2.91 0.86 5.87
CA LEU A 216 2.08 1.40 6.96
C LEU A 216 2.52 0.94 8.36
N ASP A 217 3.04 -0.29 8.49
CA ASP A 217 3.45 -0.85 9.78
C ASP A 217 4.96 -0.79 10.05
N ILE A 218 5.77 -0.38 9.07
CA ILE A 218 7.24 -0.45 9.18
C ILE A 218 7.80 0.38 10.33
N HIS A 219 7.13 1.48 10.70
CA HIS A 219 7.48 2.35 11.80
C HIS A 219 7.37 1.67 13.18
N GLN A 220 6.66 0.54 13.26
CA GLN A 220 6.47 -0.22 14.51
C GLN A 220 7.68 -1.10 14.85
N GLU A 221 8.70 -1.14 13.99
CA GLU A 221 9.96 -1.87 14.20
C GLU A 221 9.73 -3.37 14.52
N ARG A 222 8.72 -3.98 13.87
CA ARG A 222 8.41 -5.40 14.00
C ARG A 222 9.54 -6.26 13.46
N ALA A 223 9.70 -7.44 14.02
CA ALA A 223 10.73 -8.39 13.61
C ALA A 223 10.48 -8.97 12.20
N ASN A 224 11.54 -9.39 11.53
CA ASN A 224 11.48 -10.09 10.25
C ASN A 224 11.98 -11.54 10.42
N ALA A 225 11.12 -12.51 10.15
CA ALA A 225 11.42 -13.93 10.35
C ALA A 225 12.62 -14.43 9.53
N GLY A 226 12.86 -13.87 8.34
CA GLY A 226 14.02 -14.20 7.50
C GLY A 226 15.34 -13.78 8.14
N GLN A 227 15.38 -12.57 8.73
CA GLN A 227 16.56 -12.10 9.48
C GLN A 227 16.78 -12.89 10.76
N ILE A 228 15.68 -13.26 11.46
CA ILE A 228 15.79 -14.13 12.66
C ILE A 228 16.43 -15.47 12.30
N VAL A 229 15.93 -16.16 11.26
CA VAL A 229 16.52 -17.45 10.82
C VAL A 229 17.99 -17.29 10.46
N ALA A 230 18.33 -16.23 9.72
CA ALA A 230 19.72 -15.99 9.34
C ALA A 230 20.63 -15.76 10.54
N ARG A 231 20.18 -14.98 11.54
CA ARG A 231 20.93 -14.76 12.80
C ARG A 231 21.11 -16.07 13.56
N LEU A 232 20.02 -16.82 13.80
CA LEU A 232 20.06 -18.10 14.51
C LEU A 232 21.08 -19.07 13.89
N PHE A 233 21.10 -19.16 12.57
CA PHE A 233 21.98 -20.10 11.89
C PHE A 233 23.42 -19.59 11.77
N LEU A 234 23.65 -18.30 11.64
CA LEU A 234 25.01 -17.76 11.71
C LEU A 234 25.63 -17.95 13.10
N ASP A 235 24.87 -17.68 14.17
CA ASP A 235 25.32 -17.91 15.55
C ASP A 235 25.63 -19.41 15.80
N ALA A 236 24.73 -20.30 15.32
CA ALA A 236 24.94 -21.75 15.44
C ALA A 236 26.17 -22.22 14.63
N ARG A 237 26.43 -21.63 13.45
CA ARG A 237 27.57 -21.95 12.60
C ARG A 237 28.92 -21.67 13.25
N GLU A 238 28.99 -20.80 14.25
CA GLU A 238 30.22 -20.57 15.01
C GLU A 238 30.65 -21.81 15.84
N LYS A 239 29.68 -22.70 16.16
CA LYS A 239 29.89 -23.82 17.10
C LYS A 239 29.53 -25.20 16.52
N ALA A 240 28.82 -25.23 15.40
CA ALA A 240 28.29 -26.46 14.80
C ALA A 240 28.35 -26.44 13.28
N GLU A 241 28.61 -27.60 12.68
CA GLU A 241 28.45 -27.78 11.25
C GLU A 241 26.97 -28.09 10.94
N LEU A 242 26.38 -27.24 10.09
CA LEU A 242 24.97 -27.39 9.64
C LEU A 242 24.83 -26.98 8.18
N ASN A 243 23.87 -27.62 7.50
CA ASN A 243 23.49 -27.25 6.12
C ASN A 243 21.98 -27.29 5.96
N ILE A 244 21.40 -26.22 5.35
CA ILE A 244 19.97 -26.16 5.08
C ILE A 244 19.57 -27.09 3.94
N VAL A 245 18.47 -27.80 4.13
CA VAL A 245 17.80 -28.62 3.11
C VAL A 245 16.72 -27.83 2.41
N SER A 246 15.98 -27.04 3.19
CA SER A 246 14.93 -26.16 2.69
C SER A 246 14.79 -24.92 3.56
N ILE A 247 14.28 -23.85 2.95
CA ILE A 247 13.83 -22.63 3.60
C ILE A 247 12.63 -22.09 2.82
N ASN A 248 11.56 -21.72 3.52
CA ASN A 248 10.35 -21.21 2.90
C ASN A 248 9.68 -20.17 3.80
N GLY A 249 9.42 -18.97 3.27
CA GLY A 249 8.73 -17.91 3.97
C GLY A 249 8.20 -16.84 3.02
N GLY A 250 6.99 -16.37 3.29
CA GLY A 250 6.35 -15.27 2.59
C GLY A 250 5.79 -15.58 1.20
N ARG A 251 4.98 -14.63 0.70
CA ARG A 251 4.29 -14.73 -0.61
C ARG A 251 4.31 -13.42 -1.40
N ALA A 252 4.44 -12.29 -0.74
CA ALA A 252 4.35 -10.97 -1.33
C ALA A 252 5.54 -10.08 -0.93
N THR A 253 5.89 -9.09 -1.76
CA THR A 253 6.99 -8.16 -1.52
C THR A 253 6.66 -7.05 -0.53
N ASN A 254 5.40 -6.65 -0.49
CA ASN A 254 4.90 -5.51 0.28
C ASN A 254 4.52 -5.83 1.74
N VAL A 255 5.11 -6.88 2.32
CA VAL A 255 4.84 -7.32 3.69
C VAL A 255 6.11 -7.35 4.55
N ILE A 256 5.95 -7.32 5.87
CA ILE A 256 6.96 -7.71 6.84
C ILE A 256 6.86 -9.22 7.04
N LEU A 257 7.95 -9.95 6.79
CA LEU A 257 7.92 -11.42 6.80
C LEU A 257 7.73 -11.97 8.21
N GLY A 258 6.54 -12.52 8.48
CA GLY A 258 6.15 -12.99 9.81
C GLY A 258 6.44 -14.45 10.12
N LYS A 259 6.75 -15.27 9.10
CA LYS A 259 6.98 -16.71 9.29
C LYS A 259 7.99 -17.26 8.29
N VAL A 260 8.89 -18.14 8.79
CA VAL A 260 9.80 -18.94 7.98
C VAL A 260 9.86 -20.34 8.56
N ASP A 261 9.80 -21.34 7.71
CA ASP A 261 10.00 -22.75 8.06
C ASP A 261 10.98 -23.43 7.10
N GLY A 262 11.49 -24.57 7.53
CA GLY A 262 12.39 -25.37 6.70
C GLY A 262 13.01 -26.54 7.43
N GLU A 263 14.05 -27.10 6.80
CA GLU A 263 14.79 -28.26 7.30
C GLU A 263 16.28 -27.99 7.24
N VAL A 264 17.01 -28.52 8.23
CA VAL A 264 18.47 -28.39 8.35
C VAL A 264 19.08 -29.73 8.81
N ILE A 265 20.26 -30.06 8.30
CA ILE A 265 21.06 -31.20 8.79
C ILE A 265 22.23 -30.65 9.59
N VAL A 266 22.41 -31.17 10.79
CA VAL A 266 23.49 -30.83 11.74
C VAL A 266 24.40 -32.03 11.89
N ALA A 267 25.72 -31.82 11.86
CA ALA A 267 26.67 -32.89 12.10
C ALA A 267 26.39 -33.58 13.45
N THR A 268 26.35 -34.90 13.48
CA THR A 268 25.99 -35.69 14.69
C THR A 268 26.82 -35.32 15.91
N SER A 269 28.13 -34.98 15.72
CA SER A 269 29.00 -34.50 16.80
C SER A 269 28.60 -33.18 17.41
N ASP A 270 27.87 -32.35 16.65
CA ASP A 270 27.63 -30.93 16.96
C ASP A 270 26.19 -30.64 17.41
N VAL A 271 25.35 -31.68 17.45
CA VAL A 271 23.92 -31.58 17.83
C VAL A 271 23.71 -30.79 19.11
N LYS A 272 24.43 -31.10 20.18
CA LYS A 272 24.29 -30.38 21.44
C LYS A 272 24.67 -28.91 21.33
N ALA A 273 25.76 -28.59 20.64
CA ALA A 273 26.22 -27.21 20.45
C ALA A 273 25.21 -26.40 19.61
N PHE A 274 24.60 -27.03 18.61
CA PHE A 274 23.54 -26.46 17.80
C PHE A 274 22.31 -26.10 18.65
N GLU A 275 21.77 -27.10 19.41
CA GLU A 275 20.57 -26.87 20.24
C GLU A 275 20.80 -25.79 21.30
N GLU A 276 21.97 -25.81 21.97
CA GLU A 276 22.32 -24.77 22.95
C GLU A 276 22.44 -23.37 22.31
N SER A 277 23.00 -23.27 21.10
CA SER A 277 23.14 -22.02 20.38
C SER A 277 21.77 -21.46 19.96
N ILE A 278 20.91 -22.30 19.34
CA ILE A 278 19.56 -21.88 18.96
C ILE A 278 18.77 -21.41 20.18
N ALA A 279 18.83 -22.14 21.31
CA ALA A 279 18.14 -21.75 22.53
C ALA A 279 18.62 -20.39 23.08
N ALA A 280 19.94 -20.17 23.11
CA ALA A 280 20.52 -18.93 23.61
C ALA A 280 20.13 -17.73 22.73
N SER A 281 20.33 -17.82 21.41
CA SER A 281 19.97 -16.74 20.48
C SER A 281 18.47 -16.48 20.45
N THR A 282 17.62 -17.50 20.66
CA THR A 282 16.16 -17.33 20.77
C THR A 282 15.78 -16.44 21.95
N GLU A 283 16.38 -16.66 23.13
CA GLU A 283 16.09 -15.85 24.33
C GLU A 283 16.56 -14.40 24.15
N GLU A 284 17.71 -14.18 23.50
CA GLU A 284 18.18 -12.83 23.16
C GLU A 284 17.21 -12.11 22.22
N ILE A 285 16.79 -12.77 21.13
CA ILE A 285 15.84 -12.22 20.15
C ILE A 285 14.51 -11.88 20.81
N LYS A 286 13.95 -12.78 21.63
CA LYS A 286 12.72 -12.49 22.40
C LYS A 286 12.85 -11.29 23.34
N ALA A 287 14.01 -11.13 23.96
CA ALA A 287 14.26 -9.99 24.85
C ALA A 287 14.35 -8.67 24.07
N GLU A 288 14.96 -8.67 22.87
CA GLU A 288 15.05 -7.50 21.99
C GLU A 288 13.67 -7.04 21.50
N TYR A 289 12.84 -7.98 21.05
CA TYR A 289 11.53 -7.70 20.46
C TYR A 289 10.35 -7.80 21.45
N ARG A 290 10.61 -7.84 22.78
CA ARG A 290 9.57 -8.04 23.81
C ARG A 290 8.41 -7.05 23.75
N THR A 291 8.59 -5.87 23.13
CA THR A 291 7.58 -4.82 23.02
C THR A 291 6.96 -4.77 21.63
N SER A 292 7.80 -4.79 20.60
CA SER A 292 7.36 -4.63 19.20
C SER A 292 6.80 -5.91 18.58
N ASP A 293 7.24 -7.08 19.10
CA ASP A 293 6.82 -8.39 18.56
C ASP A 293 6.84 -9.51 19.63
N PRO A 294 6.01 -9.42 20.66
CA PRO A 294 6.09 -10.28 21.86
C PRO A 294 5.73 -11.76 21.58
N GLY A 295 5.13 -12.05 20.42
CA GLY A 295 4.65 -13.38 20.05
C GLY A 295 5.70 -14.31 19.44
N ILE A 296 6.95 -13.85 19.24
CA ILE A 296 8.00 -14.61 18.55
C ILE A 296 8.18 -15.99 19.17
N THR A 297 8.09 -17.01 18.32
CA THR A 297 8.39 -18.40 18.67
C THR A 297 9.44 -18.97 17.71
N VAL A 298 10.39 -19.71 18.27
CA VAL A 298 11.36 -20.50 17.51
C VAL A 298 11.23 -21.94 17.97
N SER A 299 10.98 -22.85 17.05
CA SER A 299 10.93 -24.28 17.31
C SER A 299 11.90 -25.04 16.42
N ILE A 300 12.59 -26.01 17.02
CA ILE A 300 13.38 -27.03 16.32
C ILE A 300 12.91 -28.41 16.76
N GLU A 301 12.75 -29.32 15.82
CA GLU A 301 12.31 -30.69 16.08
C GLU A 301 13.25 -31.68 15.38
N ALA A 302 13.91 -32.56 16.14
CA ALA A 302 14.75 -33.57 15.57
C ALA A 302 13.91 -34.65 14.86
N VAL A 303 14.20 -34.85 13.57
CA VAL A 303 13.54 -35.88 12.74
C VAL A 303 14.26 -37.24 12.84
N GLY A 304 15.58 -37.18 13.00
CA GLY A 304 16.45 -38.37 13.08
C GLY A 304 17.68 -38.26 12.18
N GLU A 305 18.43 -39.35 12.11
CA GLU A 305 19.61 -39.41 11.24
C GLU A 305 19.19 -39.35 9.77
N ALA A 306 19.94 -38.57 8.98
CA ALA A 306 19.68 -38.37 7.56
C ALA A 306 21.00 -38.34 6.76
N SER A 307 20.87 -38.75 5.50
CA SER A 307 21.91 -38.63 4.48
C SER A 307 21.23 -38.14 3.19
N GLU A 308 21.30 -36.84 2.95
CA GLU A 308 20.62 -36.24 1.79
C GLU A 308 21.34 -35.00 1.27
N GLU A 309 20.92 -34.52 0.10
CA GLU A 309 21.47 -33.29 -0.49
C GLU A 309 21.00 -32.05 0.26
N ALA A 310 21.97 -31.27 0.74
CA ALA A 310 21.73 -29.98 1.40
C ALA A 310 22.56 -28.89 0.73
N VAL A 311 22.21 -27.64 0.93
CA VAL A 311 22.92 -26.50 0.33
C VAL A 311 24.36 -26.45 0.81
N ASP A 312 25.29 -26.18 -0.11
CA ASP A 312 26.69 -26.02 0.24
C ASP A 312 26.89 -24.88 1.25
N THR A 313 27.83 -25.10 2.15
CA THR A 313 28.10 -24.19 3.28
C THR A 313 28.40 -22.76 2.84
N VAL A 314 29.19 -22.58 1.76
CA VAL A 314 29.55 -21.23 1.27
C VAL A 314 28.31 -20.51 0.71
N CYS A 315 27.47 -21.22 -0.06
CA CYS A 315 26.26 -20.68 -0.64
C CYS A 315 25.27 -20.20 0.45
N GLN A 316 25.00 -21.07 1.44
CA GLN A 316 24.09 -20.71 2.52
C GLN A 316 24.64 -19.62 3.43
N ASP A 317 25.93 -19.62 3.75
CA ASP A 317 26.53 -18.60 4.62
C ASP A 317 26.49 -17.23 3.94
N ASN A 318 26.72 -17.15 2.64
CA ASN A 318 26.57 -15.89 1.88
C ASN A 318 25.14 -15.39 1.89
N PHE A 319 24.16 -16.26 1.73
CA PHE A 319 22.75 -15.92 1.81
C PHE A 319 22.36 -15.41 3.20
N PHE A 320 22.77 -16.09 4.27
CA PHE A 320 22.48 -15.63 5.64
C PHE A 320 23.19 -14.32 5.98
N LYS A 321 24.45 -14.14 5.54
CA LYS A 321 25.16 -12.86 5.66
C LYS A 321 24.44 -11.74 4.93
N PHE A 322 23.87 -12.02 3.75
CA PHE A 322 23.03 -11.04 3.05
C PHE A 322 21.80 -10.67 3.87
N LEU A 323 21.04 -11.65 4.38
CA LEU A 323 19.82 -11.38 5.16
C LEU A 323 20.10 -10.52 6.41
N VAL A 324 21.25 -10.74 7.07
CA VAL A 324 21.65 -9.95 8.25
C VAL A 324 22.18 -8.57 7.87
N ALA A 325 22.96 -8.46 6.80
CA ALA A 325 23.60 -7.21 6.37
C ALA A 325 22.64 -6.29 5.58
N CYS A 326 21.58 -6.87 4.99
CA CYS A 326 20.59 -6.13 4.21
C CYS A 326 19.84 -5.15 5.11
N PRO A 327 19.85 -3.84 4.78
CA PRO A 327 19.02 -2.87 5.49
C PRO A 327 17.57 -3.34 5.50
N THR A 328 16.94 -3.39 6.67
CA THR A 328 15.55 -3.81 6.85
C THR A 328 14.94 -2.97 7.96
N GLY A 329 13.68 -2.52 7.78
CA GLY A 329 13.05 -1.56 8.66
C GLY A 329 13.20 -0.12 8.16
N VAL A 330 13.10 0.84 9.07
CA VAL A 330 13.24 2.26 8.76
C VAL A 330 14.70 2.63 8.56
N GLU A 331 15.04 3.18 7.41
CA GLU A 331 16.38 3.70 7.10
C GLU A 331 16.48 5.20 7.41
N HIS A 332 15.40 5.97 7.13
CA HIS A 332 15.34 7.41 7.42
C HIS A 332 13.92 7.83 7.82
N TYR A 333 13.87 8.78 8.77
CA TYR A 333 12.67 9.57 9.04
C TYR A 333 12.75 10.91 8.30
N SER A 334 11.60 11.46 7.92
CA SER A 334 11.51 12.78 7.31
C SER A 334 11.97 13.87 8.30
N VAL A 335 12.76 14.82 7.79
CA VAL A 335 13.16 16.00 8.56
C VAL A 335 12.18 17.16 8.41
N GLU A 336 11.32 17.12 7.40
CA GLU A 336 10.31 18.15 7.11
C GLU A 336 8.97 17.80 7.76
N LEU A 337 8.55 16.55 7.67
CA LEU A 337 7.30 16.04 8.28
C LEU A 337 7.64 15.15 9.48
N LYS A 338 7.47 15.70 10.66
CA LYS A 338 7.88 15.04 11.91
C LYS A 338 7.10 13.74 12.15
N GLY A 339 7.83 12.66 12.43
CA GLY A 339 7.26 11.34 12.72
C GLY A 339 6.99 10.47 11.48
N LEU A 340 7.06 11.06 10.28
CA LEU A 340 6.90 10.31 9.04
C LEU A 340 8.15 9.48 8.73
N VAL A 341 7.96 8.19 8.39
CA VAL A 341 9.01 7.38 7.75
C VAL A 341 9.23 7.91 6.35
N GLU A 342 10.46 8.31 6.04
CA GLU A 342 10.82 8.77 4.70
C GLU A 342 11.28 7.61 3.81
N THR A 343 12.17 6.76 4.33
CA THR A 343 12.81 5.68 3.56
C THR A 343 12.85 4.41 4.40
N SER A 344 12.43 3.29 3.81
CA SER A 344 12.42 1.99 4.46
C SER A 344 12.65 0.84 3.46
N HIS A 345 12.92 -0.34 4.00
CA HIS A 345 12.99 -1.59 3.23
C HIS A 345 12.45 -2.76 4.05
N SER A 346 11.83 -3.72 3.36
CA SER A 346 11.39 -4.97 3.99
C SER A 346 11.62 -6.16 3.06
N ILE A 347 12.14 -7.25 3.62
CA ILE A 347 12.22 -8.55 2.95
C ILE A 347 10.88 -9.25 3.19
N GLY A 348 10.10 -9.46 2.14
CA GLY A 348 8.78 -10.10 2.21
C GLY A 348 8.80 -11.60 1.90
N VAL A 349 9.82 -12.09 1.15
CA VAL A 349 9.93 -13.51 0.75
C VAL A 349 11.35 -14.00 0.90
N VAL A 350 11.48 -15.21 1.45
CA VAL A 350 12.73 -15.97 1.57
C VAL A 350 12.47 -17.43 1.18
N LYS A 351 13.14 -17.96 0.15
CA LYS A 351 12.89 -19.34 -0.33
C LYS A 351 14.13 -20.01 -0.90
N LEU A 352 14.15 -21.34 -0.82
CA LEU A 352 14.97 -22.20 -1.69
C LEU A 352 14.07 -22.79 -2.77
N GLU A 353 14.24 -22.35 -4.01
CA GLU A 353 13.42 -22.71 -5.15
C GLU A 353 14.30 -22.86 -6.39
N ASP A 354 14.09 -23.90 -7.20
CA ASP A 354 14.80 -24.17 -8.46
C ASP A 354 16.33 -24.13 -8.37
N GLY A 355 16.89 -24.62 -7.24
CA GLY A 355 18.33 -24.63 -7.01
C GLY A 355 18.93 -23.25 -6.68
N ARG A 356 18.09 -22.30 -6.29
CA ARG A 356 18.48 -20.94 -5.91
C ARG A 356 17.92 -20.56 -4.55
N LEU A 357 18.70 -19.85 -3.75
CA LEU A 357 18.20 -19.15 -2.56
C LEU A 357 17.79 -17.75 -2.98
N ILE A 358 16.50 -17.44 -2.84
CA ILE A 358 15.93 -16.19 -3.34
C ILE A 358 15.37 -15.33 -2.21
N THR A 359 15.45 -14.01 -2.38
CA THR A 359 14.61 -13.06 -1.65
C THR A 359 13.80 -12.21 -2.62
N LYS A 360 12.59 -11.84 -2.18
CA LYS A 360 11.82 -10.76 -2.80
C LYS A 360 11.53 -9.73 -1.73
N SER A 361 11.84 -8.48 -2.02
CA SER A 361 11.81 -7.39 -1.06
C SER A 361 11.34 -6.11 -1.71
N MET A 362 10.93 -5.13 -0.91
CA MET A 362 10.49 -3.83 -1.39
C MET A 362 11.15 -2.71 -0.61
N SER A 363 11.76 -1.76 -1.33
CA SER A 363 12.17 -0.48 -0.76
C SER A 363 11.13 0.59 -1.03
N ARG A 364 10.92 1.48 -0.06
CA ARG A 364 10.00 2.62 -0.16
C ARG A 364 10.70 3.91 0.23
N SER A 365 10.37 5.00 -0.43
CA SER A 365 10.82 6.33 -0.02
C SER A 365 9.91 7.42 -0.59
N SER A 366 9.61 8.45 0.21
CA SER A 366 9.00 9.69 -0.27
C SER A 366 9.99 10.61 -1.02
N VAL A 367 11.25 10.17 -1.17
CA VAL A 367 12.29 10.87 -1.94
C VAL A 367 12.87 9.92 -2.98
N ASN A 368 12.55 10.14 -4.26
CA ASN A 368 12.91 9.24 -5.37
C ASN A 368 14.41 8.90 -5.45
N SER A 369 15.28 9.91 -5.20
CA SER A 369 16.72 9.69 -5.23
C SER A 369 17.22 8.80 -4.10
N ARG A 370 16.60 8.86 -2.91
CA ARG A 370 16.92 7.98 -1.77
C ARG A 370 16.43 6.56 -2.00
N ASN A 371 15.24 6.38 -2.61
CA ASN A 371 14.76 5.06 -2.95
C ASN A 371 15.73 4.35 -3.91
N ARG A 372 16.15 5.03 -4.98
CA ARG A 372 17.17 4.50 -5.91
C ARG A 372 18.50 4.19 -5.22
N LEU A 373 18.93 5.05 -4.28
CA LEU A 373 20.17 4.80 -3.52
C LEU A 373 20.05 3.56 -2.62
N LEU A 374 18.91 3.39 -1.93
CA LEU A 374 18.69 2.22 -1.07
C LEU A 374 18.62 0.92 -1.88
N ALA A 375 17.88 0.91 -2.99
CA ALA A 375 17.83 -0.25 -3.90
C ALA A 375 19.24 -0.60 -4.43
N ARG A 376 20.04 0.40 -4.81
CA ARG A 376 21.43 0.21 -5.24
C ARG A 376 22.32 -0.33 -4.11
N LYS A 377 22.16 0.17 -2.86
CA LYS A 377 22.91 -0.30 -1.68
C LYS A 377 22.65 -1.78 -1.41
N ILE A 378 21.39 -2.22 -1.48
CA ILE A 378 20.99 -3.61 -1.34
C ILE A 378 21.61 -4.47 -2.44
N GLY A 379 21.54 -4.01 -3.70
CA GLY A 379 22.15 -4.69 -4.84
C GLY A 379 23.66 -4.90 -4.65
N ILE A 380 24.40 -3.86 -4.24
CA ILE A 380 25.85 -3.94 -3.99
C ILE A 380 26.17 -5.01 -2.94
N ILE A 381 25.39 -5.07 -1.84
CA ILE A 381 25.60 -6.08 -0.79
C ILE A 381 25.34 -7.49 -1.33
N ALA A 382 24.24 -7.68 -2.07
CA ALA A 382 23.86 -8.96 -2.65
C ALA A 382 24.91 -9.47 -3.67
N GLU A 383 25.33 -8.61 -4.60
CA GLU A 383 26.33 -8.91 -5.62
C GLU A 383 27.70 -9.23 -5.00
N ALA A 384 28.12 -8.51 -3.96
CA ALA A 384 29.36 -8.76 -3.25
C ALA A 384 29.37 -10.14 -2.56
N LEU A 385 28.20 -10.71 -2.25
CA LEU A 385 28.00 -12.04 -1.68
C LEU A 385 27.63 -13.09 -2.74
N GLY A 386 27.70 -12.75 -4.03
CA GLY A 386 27.56 -13.69 -5.15
C GLY A 386 26.13 -13.87 -5.66
N ALA A 387 25.22 -12.97 -5.34
CA ALA A 387 23.87 -12.97 -5.88
C ALA A 387 23.77 -12.31 -7.25
N GLU A 388 22.76 -12.72 -8.01
CA GLU A 388 22.18 -11.94 -9.10
C GLU A 388 21.09 -11.05 -8.53
N VAL A 389 20.95 -9.82 -9.06
CA VAL A 389 19.96 -8.84 -8.61
C VAL A 389 19.09 -8.39 -9.78
N GLU A 390 17.79 -8.38 -9.58
CA GLU A 390 16.81 -7.90 -10.54
C GLU A 390 15.88 -6.90 -9.85
N HIS A 391 15.50 -5.85 -10.57
CA HIS A 391 14.48 -4.90 -10.13
C HIS A 391 13.16 -5.22 -10.83
N GLY A 392 12.11 -5.41 -10.03
CA GLY A 392 10.76 -5.66 -10.50
C GLY A 392 9.95 -4.37 -10.72
N SER A 393 8.70 -4.39 -10.29
CA SER A 393 7.81 -3.24 -10.38
C SER A 393 8.36 -2.04 -9.60
N SER A 394 8.16 -0.85 -10.12
CA SER A 394 8.52 0.38 -9.45
C SER A 394 7.55 1.50 -9.79
N TYR A 395 7.28 2.36 -8.81
CA TYR A 395 6.53 3.58 -8.98
C TYR A 395 7.19 4.73 -8.22
N GLY A 396 7.02 5.95 -8.76
CA GLY A 396 7.63 7.15 -8.22
C GLY A 396 6.95 7.64 -6.95
N ALA A 397 7.72 8.35 -6.13
CA ALA A 397 7.17 9.08 -4.98
C ALA A 397 6.44 10.35 -5.45
N TRP A 398 5.40 10.70 -4.74
CA TRP A 398 4.94 12.08 -4.69
C TRP A 398 5.72 12.83 -3.61
N GLU A 399 6.74 13.56 -4.04
CA GLU A 399 7.63 14.27 -3.13
C GLU A 399 6.93 15.51 -2.56
N PHE A 400 7.06 15.74 -1.25
CA PHE A 400 6.47 16.90 -0.59
C PHE A 400 6.97 18.22 -1.19
N ASN A 401 6.05 19.10 -1.54
CA ASN A 401 6.33 20.44 -2.03
C ASN A 401 5.99 21.49 -0.94
N ASN A 402 7.01 22.00 -0.25
CA ASN A 402 6.84 23.02 0.78
C ASN A 402 6.47 24.43 0.25
N LYS A 403 6.21 24.57 -1.04
CA LYS A 403 5.76 25.80 -1.73
C LYS A 403 4.50 25.52 -2.55
N SER A 404 3.52 24.90 -1.92
CA SER A 404 2.24 24.56 -2.52
C SER A 404 1.24 25.67 -2.25
N ASP A 405 0.81 26.36 -3.31
CA ASP A 405 -0.28 27.36 -3.21
C ASP A 405 -1.61 26.67 -2.88
N LEU A 406 -1.83 25.46 -3.41
CA LEU A 406 -3.05 24.67 -3.14
C LEU A 406 -3.12 24.23 -1.68
N LEU A 407 -1.99 23.79 -1.10
CA LEU A 407 -1.94 23.45 0.32
C LEU A 407 -2.29 24.64 1.20
N ASP A 408 -1.78 25.83 0.90
CA ASP A 408 -2.11 27.05 1.64
C ASP A 408 -3.62 27.35 1.55
N VAL A 409 -4.24 27.18 0.39
CA VAL A 409 -5.69 27.29 0.22
C VAL A 409 -6.41 26.26 1.10
N CYS A 410 -6.00 24.98 1.08
CA CYS A 410 -6.60 23.94 1.90
C CYS A 410 -6.49 24.22 3.40
N ILE A 411 -5.31 24.62 3.89
CA ILE A 411 -5.10 24.97 5.30
C ILE A 411 -6.02 26.14 5.71
N ASN A 412 -6.12 27.19 4.89
CA ASN A 412 -6.96 28.34 5.20
C ASN A 412 -8.46 27.96 5.19
N ALA A 413 -8.91 27.18 4.23
CA ALA A 413 -10.28 26.67 4.17
C ALA A 413 -10.62 25.79 5.39
N TYR A 414 -9.68 24.94 5.83
CA TYR A 414 -9.86 24.12 7.03
C TYR A 414 -10.02 24.99 8.28
N LYS A 415 -9.14 26.00 8.47
CA LYS A 415 -9.25 26.94 9.58
C LYS A 415 -10.57 27.72 9.56
N GLU A 416 -11.06 28.08 8.38
CA GLU A 416 -12.33 28.78 8.24
C GLU A 416 -13.49 27.91 8.69
N GLN A 417 -13.50 26.63 8.33
CA GLN A 417 -14.57 25.69 8.66
C GLN A 417 -14.52 25.19 10.11
N TYR A 418 -13.33 24.84 10.62
CA TYR A 418 -13.17 24.14 11.91
C TYR A 418 -12.62 25.02 13.03
N GLY A 419 -12.01 26.16 12.71
CA GLY A 419 -11.39 27.04 13.70
C GLY A 419 -10.03 26.58 14.24
N GLU A 420 -9.44 25.53 13.64
CA GLU A 420 -8.16 24.93 14.04
C GLU A 420 -7.31 24.57 12.83
N GLU A 421 -6.03 24.24 13.07
CA GLU A 421 -5.10 23.80 12.02
C GLU A 421 -5.36 22.33 11.65
N PRO A 422 -5.34 21.98 10.33
CA PRO A 422 -5.33 20.57 9.94
C PRO A 422 -3.97 19.93 10.24
N VAL A 423 -3.96 18.60 10.26
CA VAL A 423 -2.70 17.85 10.27
C VAL A 423 -2.19 17.73 8.83
N VAL A 424 -1.01 18.27 8.56
CA VAL A 424 -0.33 18.07 7.27
C VAL A 424 0.60 16.87 7.41
N SER A 425 0.37 15.84 6.61
CA SER A 425 1.07 14.57 6.68
C SER A 425 1.42 14.03 5.29
N ALA A 426 2.15 12.93 5.26
CA ALA A 426 2.37 12.15 4.05
C ALA A 426 2.23 10.66 4.37
N MET A 427 1.91 9.86 3.35
CA MET A 427 1.70 8.42 3.50
C MET A 427 2.96 7.65 3.11
N HIS A 428 3.35 6.66 3.90
CA HIS A 428 4.47 5.76 3.54
C HIS A 428 4.01 4.54 2.73
N ALA A 429 3.00 4.77 1.89
CA ALA A 429 2.45 3.85 0.87
C ALA A 429 2.28 4.64 -0.44
N GLY A 430 1.92 3.97 -1.54
CA GLY A 430 1.65 4.63 -2.81
C GLY A 430 0.21 5.14 -2.86
N ILE A 431 0.01 6.28 -3.51
CA ILE A 431 -1.28 6.78 -4.00
C ILE A 431 -1.09 7.39 -5.39
N GLU A 432 -2.15 7.52 -6.15
CA GLU A 432 -2.09 7.92 -7.57
C GLU A 432 -1.48 9.31 -7.81
N CYS A 433 -1.46 10.20 -6.81
CA CYS A 433 -0.81 11.51 -6.89
C CYS A 433 0.67 11.42 -7.32
N GLY A 434 1.38 10.34 -6.97
CA GLY A 434 2.76 10.09 -7.41
C GLY A 434 2.85 9.88 -8.93
N ILE A 435 1.86 9.22 -9.52
CA ILE A 435 1.80 8.94 -10.95
C ILE A 435 1.49 10.22 -11.73
N TRP A 436 0.60 11.07 -11.22
CA TRP A 436 0.31 12.35 -11.89
C TRP A 436 1.55 13.23 -11.98
N ALA A 437 2.35 13.31 -10.91
CA ALA A 437 3.62 14.05 -10.93
C ALA A 437 4.60 13.52 -11.99
N GLU A 438 4.64 12.21 -12.19
CA GLU A 438 5.47 11.59 -13.22
C GLU A 438 4.94 11.88 -14.64
N LYS A 439 3.62 11.75 -14.86
CA LYS A 439 3.00 11.87 -16.19
C LYS A 439 2.95 13.28 -16.75
N VAL A 440 2.64 14.26 -15.91
CA VAL A 440 2.40 15.64 -16.37
C VAL A 440 3.46 16.65 -15.86
N GLY A 441 4.46 16.16 -15.16
CA GLY A 441 5.50 16.96 -14.57
C GLY A 441 5.06 17.61 -13.26
N LYS A 442 5.47 18.85 -13.02
CA LYS A 442 5.18 19.50 -11.74
C LYS A 442 3.68 19.68 -11.53
N VAL A 443 3.15 19.01 -10.52
CA VAL A 443 1.79 19.18 -10.02
C VAL A 443 1.82 19.79 -8.63
N ASP A 444 0.77 20.54 -8.30
CA ASP A 444 0.46 21.00 -6.96
C ASP A 444 -0.71 20.17 -6.45
N ALA A 445 -0.44 19.21 -5.58
CA ALA A 445 -1.40 18.19 -5.20
C ALA A 445 -1.61 18.13 -3.69
N VAL A 446 -2.82 17.78 -3.29
CA VAL A 446 -3.22 17.40 -1.93
C VAL A 446 -4.14 16.19 -2.02
N SER A 447 -4.16 15.35 -0.98
CA SER A 447 -5.18 14.33 -0.80
C SER A 447 -5.92 14.57 0.52
N ILE A 448 -7.24 14.48 0.48
CA ILE A 448 -8.17 14.66 1.60
C ILE A 448 -9.21 13.55 1.54
N GLY A 449 -9.99 13.36 2.59
CA GLY A 449 -11.09 12.40 2.55
C GLY A 449 -11.91 12.40 3.84
N PRO A 450 -13.07 11.74 3.84
CA PRO A 450 -13.87 11.51 5.03
C PRO A 450 -13.29 10.37 5.88
N ASP A 451 -13.77 10.27 7.13
CA ASP A 451 -13.40 9.15 8.00
C ASP A 451 -13.97 7.82 7.46
N MET A 452 -13.07 6.89 7.19
CA MET A 452 -13.36 5.51 6.81
C MET A 452 -12.63 4.55 7.75
N THR A 453 -13.21 3.41 8.04
CA THR A 453 -12.55 2.36 8.83
C THR A 453 -12.81 0.99 8.22
N GLY A 454 -11.92 0.04 8.51
CA GLY A 454 -12.06 -1.32 8.01
C GLY A 454 -11.96 -1.47 6.49
N VAL A 455 -11.38 -0.50 5.82
CA VAL A 455 -11.16 -0.47 4.37
C VAL A 455 -10.56 -1.80 3.87
N HIS A 456 -10.90 -2.23 2.68
CA HIS A 456 -10.53 -3.52 2.07
C HIS A 456 -11.04 -4.74 2.84
N SER A 457 -12.07 -4.60 3.67
CA SER A 457 -12.66 -5.71 4.42
C SER A 457 -14.18 -5.64 4.45
N VAL A 458 -14.81 -6.73 4.89
CA VAL A 458 -16.26 -6.81 5.11
C VAL A 458 -16.77 -5.94 6.28
N ASN A 459 -15.85 -5.30 7.01
CA ASN A 459 -16.15 -4.38 8.11
C ASN A 459 -15.91 -2.92 7.70
N GLU A 460 -15.89 -2.64 6.42
CA GLU A 460 -15.70 -1.29 5.89
C GLU A 460 -16.89 -0.40 6.24
N GLU A 461 -16.57 0.77 6.80
CA GLU A 461 -17.52 1.76 7.27
C GLU A 461 -17.12 3.17 6.80
N LEU A 462 -18.09 3.96 6.37
CA LEU A 462 -17.97 5.37 6.01
C LEU A 462 -18.77 6.23 6.97
N SER A 463 -18.14 7.20 7.65
CA SER A 463 -18.84 8.16 8.50
C SER A 463 -19.69 9.13 7.67
N ILE A 464 -21.00 9.17 7.93
CA ILE A 464 -21.96 10.04 7.25
C ILE A 464 -21.68 11.52 7.60
N LEU A 465 -21.45 11.81 8.89
CA LEU A 465 -21.16 13.17 9.35
C LEU A 465 -19.81 13.67 8.87
N SER A 466 -18.79 12.81 8.81
CA SER A 466 -17.49 13.17 8.25
C SER A 466 -17.60 13.43 6.74
N THR A 467 -18.36 12.62 6.02
CA THR A 467 -18.65 12.87 4.58
C THR A 467 -19.30 14.23 4.35
N GLU A 468 -20.27 14.62 5.21
CA GLU A 468 -20.90 15.95 5.12
C GLU A 468 -19.88 17.07 5.33
N ARG A 469 -19.01 16.96 6.36
CA ARG A 469 -18.00 17.97 6.66
C ARG A 469 -16.92 18.04 5.57
N THR A 470 -16.47 16.89 5.04
CA THR A 470 -15.50 16.83 3.94
C THR A 470 -16.08 17.44 2.66
N TRP A 471 -17.35 17.21 2.37
CA TRP A 471 -18.05 17.85 1.26
C TRP A 471 -18.11 19.37 1.39
N GLN A 472 -18.41 19.90 2.58
CA GLN A 472 -18.38 21.35 2.82
C GLN A 472 -16.97 21.90 2.67
N TYR A 473 -15.98 21.18 3.18
CA TYR A 473 -14.57 21.55 3.06
C TYR A 473 -14.10 21.60 1.60
N LEU A 474 -14.44 20.60 0.79
CA LEU A 474 -14.12 20.56 -0.65
C LEU A 474 -14.74 21.77 -1.38
N LYS A 475 -16.01 22.09 -1.11
CA LYS A 475 -16.66 23.28 -1.68
C LYS A 475 -15.97 24.58 -1.28
N LEU A 476 -15.53 24.67 -0.04
CA LEU A 476 -14.81 25.84 0.46
C LEU A 476 -13.43 25.99 -0.20
N ILE A 477 -12.67 24.91 -0.34
CA ILE A 477 -11.41 24.92 -1.09
C ILE A 477 -11.63 25.44 -2.51
N LEU A 478 -12.61 24.88 -3.24
CA LEU A 478 -12.89 25.28 -4.62
C LEU A 478 -13.29 26.76 -4.73
N SER A 479 -14.03 27.28 -3.75
CA SER A 479 -14.40 28.70 -3.71
C SER A 479 -13.20 29.64 -3.54
N HIS A 480 -12.11 29.15 -2.96
CA HIS A 480 -10.86 29.90 -2.78
C HIS A 480 -9.84 29.68 -3.91
N CYS A 481 -10.05 28.76 -4.84
CA CYS A 481 -9.21 28.51 -6.00
C CYS A 481 -9.49 29.50 -7.15
N LYS A 482 -9.12 30.77 -6.96
CA LYS A 482 -9.29 31.86 -7.96
C LYS A 482 -8.03 32.14 -8.73
#